data_ef9d0cc35e62b9043658f63bfdce456f
#
_entry.id   ef9d0cc35e62b9043658f63bfdce456f
#
_cell.length_a   1.000
_cell.length_b   1.000
_cell.length_c   1.000
_cell.angle_alpha   90.00
_cell.angle_beta   90.00
_cell.angle_gamma   90.00
#
_symmetry.space_group_name_H-M   'P 1'
#
loop_
_entity.id
_entity.type
_entity.pdbx_description
1 polymer ?
#
loop_
_entity_poly.entity_id
_entity_poly.type
_entity_poly.pdbx_seq_one_letter_code
_entity_poly.pdbx_strand_id
1 'polypeptide(L)'
;MTQPIVLDWEKISSLLDQIEIHEPMKQAFIEYSNGNAEIPPVGELLFEEPPGEVHIKYGYIKGGSFYVIKIASGFSGNNQLGVKPGQGMMLL
;
A
#
# COMPACT_ATOMS: atom_id res chain seq x y z
N MET A 1 -11.75 21.86 -3.48
CA MET A 1 -10.91 20.69 -3.14
C MET A 1 -9.48 21.16 -2.90
N THR A 2 -8.88 20.75 -1.81
CA THR A 2 -7.48 21.02 -1.55
C THR A 2 -6.60 20.17 -2.45
N GLN A 3 -5.40 20.66 -2.73
CA GLN A 3 -4.44 19.89 -3.51
C GLN A 3 -3.91 18.70 -2.71
N PRO A 4 -3.71 17.55 -3.34
CA PRO A 4 -3.14 16.40 -2.65
C PRO A 4 -1.67 16.65 -2.29
N ILE A 5 -1.25 16.06 -1.18
CA ILE A 5 0.16 16.00 -0.82
C ILE A 5 0.73 14.72 -1.43
N VAL A 6 1.82 14.86 -2.17
CA VAL A 6 2.48 13.70 -2.80
C VAL A 6 3.81 13.46 -2.12
N LEU A 7 4.00 12.23 -1.64
CA LEU A 7 5.26 11.79 -1.03
C LEU A 7 5.86 10.69 -1.91
N ASP A 8 7.02 10.96 -2.49
CA ASP A 8 7.73 9.95 -3.26
C ASP A 8 8.57 9.04 -2.34
N TRP A 9 9.17 8.03 -2.92
CA TRP A 9 9.98 7.08 -2.17
C TRP A 9 11.12 7.75 -1.41
N GLU A 10 11.78 8.71 -2.02
CA GLU A 10 12.88 9.41 -1.39
C GLU A 10 12.44 10.15 -0.13
N LYS A 11 11.30 10.84 -0.20
CA LYS A 11 10.73 11.54 0.95
C LYS A 11 10.29 10.56 2.04
N ILE A 12 9.60 9.49 1.65
CA ILE A 12 9.15 8.46 2.59
C ILE A 12 10.36 7.85 3.30
N SER A 13 11.39 7.45 2.55
CA SER A 13 12.62 6.88 3.12
C SER A 13 13.25 7.79 4.16
N SER A 14 13.29 9.09 3.88
CA SER A 14 13.90 10.06 4.78
C SER A 14 13.14 10.21 6.10
N LEU A 15 11.86 9.86 6.12
CA LEU A 15 11.01 10.00 7.30
C LEU A 15 10.92 8.73 8.13
N LEU A 16 11.25 7.57 7.57
CA LEU A 16 11.06 6.29 8.24
C LEU A 16 11.79 6.19 9.58
N ASP A 17 12.99 6.76 9.67
CA ASP A 17 13.78 6.73 10.90
C ASP A 17 13.25 7.66 11.98
N GLN A 18 12.30 8.53 11.63
CA GLN A 18 11.76 9.55 12.54
C GLN A 18 10.42 9.15 13.13
N ILE A 19 9.84 8.04 12.69
CA ILE A 19 8.54 7.59 13.16
C ILE A 19 8.69 6.28 13.94
N GLU A 20 7.86 6.15 14.97
CA GLU A 20 7.73 4.91 15.70
C GLU A 20 6.68 4.07 14.98
N ILE A 21 7.05 2.87 14.51
CA ILE A 21 6.16 2.02 13.71
C ILE A 21 5.67 0.78 14.46
N HIS A 22 6.38 0.35 15.51
CA HIS A 22 6.06 -0.89 16.21
C HIS A 22 4.69 -0.84 16.88
N GLU A 23 4.44 0.20 17.65
CA GLU A 23 3.17 0.31 18.39
C GLU A 23 1.95 0.49 17.48
N PRO A 24 1.99 1.37 16.48
CA PRO A 24 0.87 1.46 15.52
C PRO A 24 0.59 0.16 14.79
N MET A 25 1.62 -0.59 14.41
CA MET A 25 1.45 -1.89 13.76
C MET A 25 0.80 -2.90 14.69
N LYS A 26 1.24 -2.95 15.94
CA LYS A 26 0.63 -3.81 16.96
C LYS A 26 -0.85 -3.48 17.13
N GLN A 27 -1.18 -2.20 17.25
CA GLN A 27 -2.57 -1.77 17.40
C GLN A 27 -3.41 -2.12 16.17
N ALA A 28 -2.85 -2.01 14.98
CA ALA A 28 -3.56 -2.38 13.76
C ALA A 28 -3.94 -3.87 13.76
N PHE A 29 -3.03 -4.75 14.17
CA PHE A 29 -3.33 -6.18 14.30
C PHE A 29 -4.40 -6.45 15.34
N ILE A 30 -4.37 -5.75 16.46
CA ILE A 30 -5.38 -5.88 17.52
C ILE A 30 -6.75 -5.46 16.98
N GLU A 31 -6.84 -4.32 16.31
CA GLU A 31 -8.09 -3.82 15.73
C GLU A 31 -8.63 -4.80 14.68
N TYR A 32 -7.77 -5.34 13.86
CA TYR A 32 -8.17 -6.36 12.88
C TYR A 32 -8.74 -7.60 13.58
N SER A 33 -8.04 -8.10 14.60
CA SER A 33 -8.48 -9.29 15.35
C SER A 33 -9.80 -9.08 16.07
N ASN A 34 -10.08 -7.86 16.50
CA ASN A 34 -11.31 -7.51 17.20
C ASN A 34 -12.48 -7.19 16.25
N GLY A 35 -12.27 -7.30 14.94
CA GLY A 35 -13.33 -7.01 13.97
C GLY A 35 -13.57 -5.54 13.73
N ASN A 36 -12.64 -4.67 14.12
CA ASN A 36 -12.77 -3.22 13.97
C ASN A 36 -12.18 -2.69 12.67
N ALA A 37 -11.68 -3.55 11.81
CA ALA A 37 -11.18 -3.17 10.49
C ALA A 37 -12.09 -3.74 9.41
N GLU A 38 -12.38 -2.95 8.40
CA GLU A 38 -13.06 -3.42 7.19
C GLU A 38 -12.06 -3.50 6.06
N ILE A 39 -11.86 -4.72 5.55
CA ILE A 39 -10.91 -5.01 4.48
C ILE A 39 -11.63 -5.86 3.44
N PRO A 40 -12.18 -5.24 2.39
CA PRO A 40 -12.84 -6.00 1.32
C PRO A 40 -11.89 -6.95 0.60
N PRO A 41 -12.40 -7.91 -0.17
CA PRO A 41 -11.54 -8.79 -0.94
C PRO A 41 -10.59 -8.06 -1.86
N VAL A 42 -9.41 -8.62 -2.07
CA VAL A 42 -8.36 -8.04 -2.91
C VAL A 42 -8.80 -8.01 -4.36
N GLY A 43 -8.65 -6.86 -5.03
CA GLY A 43 -8.77 -6.75 -6.48
C GLY A 43 -7.49 -7.25 -7.13
N GLU A 44 -7.64 -8.02 -8.21
CA GLU A 44 -6.49 -8.63 -8.86
C GLU A 44 -6.60 -8.55 -10.37
N LEU A 45 -5.51 -8.12 -11.02
CA LEU A 45 -5.35 -8.17 -12.46
C LEU A 45 -4.14 -9.05 -12.75
N LEU A 46 -4.33 -10.06 -13.60
CA LEU A 46 -3.25 -10.95 -14.02
C LEU A 46 -2.96 -10.70 -15.49
N PHE A 47 -1.69 -10.59 -15.83
CA PHE A 47 -1.21 -10.33 -17.19
C PHE A 47 -0.36 -11.49 -17.65
N GLU A 48 -0.60 -11.94 -18.88
CA GLU A 48 0.18 -13.02 -19.47
C GLU A 48 1.37 -12.48 -20.28
N GLU A 49 1.19 -11.34 -20.94
CA GLU A 49 2.19 -10.77 -21.85
C GLU A 49 2.24 -9.24 -21.73
N PRO A 50 3.23 -8.69 -21.06
CA PRO A 50 4.26 -9.39 -20.26
C PRO A 50 3.66 -10.04 -19.01
N PRO A 51 4.29 -11.08 -18.47
CA PRO A 51 3.78 -11.72 -17.26
C PRO A 51 3.89 -10.78 -16.07
N GLY A 52 2.82 -10.67 -15.33
CA GLY A 52 2.79 -9.79 -14.18
C GLY A 52 1.42 -9.73 -13.52
N GLU A 53 1.35 -8.92 -12.49
CA GLU A 53 0.14 -8.82 -11.67
C GLU A 53 0.00 -7.42 -11.08
N VAL A 54 -1.24 -7.02 -10.84
CA VAL A 54 -1.57 -5.83 -10.07
C VAL A 54 -2.57 -6.24 -9.01
N HIS A 55 -2.30 -5.86 -7.76
CA HIS A 55 -3.20 -6.08 -6.64
C HIS A 55 -3.66 -4.75 -6.09
N ILE A 56 -4.94 -4.66 -5.78
CA ILE A 56 -5.55 -3.49 -5.17
C ILE A 56 -6.14 -3.93 -3.83
N LYS A 57 -5.60 -3.37 -2.76
CA LYS A 57 -6.05 -3.63 -1.39
C LYS A 57 -6.52 -2.32 -0.78
N TYR A 58 -7.62 -2.39 -0.05
CA TYR A 58 -8.16 -1.18 0.55
C TYR A 58 -8.91 -1.53 1.82
N GLY A 59 -9.05 -0.53 2.68
CA GLY A 59 -9.74 -0.74 3.93
C GLY A 59 -9.59 0.43 4.87
N TYR A 60 -10.20 0.29 6.04
CA TYR A 60 -10.08 1.28 7.08
C TYR A 60 -10.32 0.66 8.45
N ILE A 61 -9.83 1.34 9.48
CA ILE A 61 -10.10 0.97 10.87
C ILE A 61 -11.27 1.84 11.34
N LYS A 62 -12.31 1.21 11.87
CA LYS A 62 -13.51 1.91 12.34
C LYS A 62 -13.14 2.91 13.42
N GLY A 63 -13.64 4.15 13.28
CA GLY A 63 -13.30 5.25 14.17
C GLY A 63 -12.02 5.98 13.81
N GLY A 64 -11.25 5.48 12.86
CA GLY A 64 -10.05 6.14 12.38
C GLY A 64 -10.36 7.31 11.44
N SER A 65 -9.37 8.17 11.25
CA SER A 65 -9.52 9.38 10.43
C SER A 65 -9.24 9.15 8.94
N PHE A 66 -8.69 7.98 8.59
CA PHE A 66 -8.24 7.71 7.22
C PHE A 66 -8.76 6.37 6.73
N TYR A 67 -8.93 6.27 5.43
CA TYR A 67 -8.96 4.99 4.74
C TYR A 67 -7.70 4.87 3.90
N VAL A 68 -7.37 3.66 3.47
CA VAL A 68 -6.17 3.40 2.68
C VAL A 68 -6.54 2.61 1.44
N ILE A 69 -6.01 3.04 0.30
CA ILE A 69 -6.05 2.27 -0.94
C ILE A 69 -4.60 2.02 -1.35
N LYS A 70 -4.23 0.76 -1.50
CA LYS A 70 -2.89 0.37 -1.92
C LYS A 70 -2.97 -0.31 -3.28
N ILE A 71 -2.17 0.16 -4.21
CA ILE A 71 -2.00 -0.44 -5.53
C ILE A 71 -0.56 -0.96 -5.59
N ALA A 72 -0.39 -2.24 -5.87
CA ALA A 72 0.94 -2.85 -5.97
C ALA A 72 1.00 -3.70 -7.21
N SER A 73 2.09 -3.58 -7.98
CA SER A 73 2.29 -4.34 -9.20
C SER A 73 3.62 -5.09 -9.17
N GLY A 74 3.66 -6.21 -9.87
CA GLY A 74 4.88 -6.99 -10.05
C GLY A 74 4.98 -7.45 -11.49
N PHE A 75 6.07 -7.04 -12.15
CA PHE A 75 6.40 -7.45 -13.52
C PHE A 75 7.87 -7.85 -13.55
N SER A 76 8.15 -9.14 -13.50
CA SER A 76 9.51 -9.66 -13.41
C SER A 76 10.39 -9.25 -14.59
N GLY A 77 9.80 -9.06 -15.78
CA GLY A 77 10.52 -8.62 -16.96
C GLY A 77 11.07 -7.20 -16.87
N ASN A 78 10.62 -6.40 -15.89
CA ASN A 78 11.10 -5.03 -15.71
C ASN A 78 12.61 -4.96 -15.44
N ASN A 79 13.20 -6.00 -14.88
CA ASN A 79 14.64 -6.03 -14.65
C ASN A 79 15.45 -5.85 -15.94
N GLN A 80 14.95 -6.38 -17.05
CA GLN A 80 15.61 -6.25 -18.35
C GLN A 80 15.51 -4.83 -18.92
N LEU A 81 14.54 -4.06 -18.44
CA LEU A 81 14.34 -2.67 -18.84
C LEU A 81 15.01 -1.67 -17.90
N GLY A 82 15.71 -2.16 -16.87
CA GLY A 82 16.32 -1.29 -15.86
C GLY A 82 15.34 -0.69 -14.87
N VAL A 83 14.11 -1.21 -14.82
CA VAL A 83 13.06 -0.76 -13.90
C VAL A 83 12.84 -1.83 -12.85
N LYS A 84 12.55 -1.41 -11.60
CA LYS A 84 12.25 -2.36 -10.53
C LYS A 84 11.02 -3.20 -10.87
N PRO A 85 11.03 -4.52 -10.60
CA PRO A 85 9.88 -5.38 -10.89
C PRO A 85 8.66 -5.05 -10.04
N GLY A 86 8.86 -4.53 -8.82
CA GLY A 86 7.77 -4.14 -7.95
C GLY A 86 7.57 -2.63 -7.92
N GLN A 87 6.33 -2.19 -8.10
CA GLN A 87 5.95 -0.78 -8.02
C GLN A 87 4.69 -0.68 -7.17
N GLY A 88 4.52 0.44 -6.48
CA GLY A 88 3.34 0.61 -5.64
C GLY A 88 3.01 2.05 -5.35
N MET A 89 1.78 2.24 -4.89
CA MET A 89 1.25 3.55 -4.50
C MET A 89 0.23 3.34 -3.38
N MET A 90 0.19 4.28 -2.45
CA MET A 90 -0.87 4.33 -1.44
C MET A 90 -1.57 5.66 -1.48
N LEU A 91 -2.89 5.62 -1.31
CA LEU A 91 -3.74 6.80 -1.11
C LEU A 91 -4.29 6.75 0.31
N LEU A 92 -4.26 7.92 0.96
CA LEU A 92 -4.87 8.10 2.27
C LEU A 92 -5.87 9.24 2.21
#